data_50af193eeb8400dfd100d20a4defb596
#
_entry.id   50af193eeb8400dfd100d20a4defb596
#
_cell.length_a   1.000
_cell.length_b   1.000
_cell.length_c   1.000
_cell.angle_alpha   90.00
_cell.angle_beta   90.00
_cell.angle_gamma   90.00
#
_symmetry.space_group_name_H-M   'P 1'
#
loop_
_entity.id
_entity.type
_entity.pdbx_description
1 polymer ?
#
loop_
_entity_poly.entity_id
_entity_poly.type
_entity_poly.pdbx_seq_one_letter_code
_entity_poly.pdbx_strand_id
1 'polypeptide(L)'
;MVFFAATSVYSALNVKMGFGQPQVFLSSGFIIISVPLFVNNTGLYDLSELNMTVAVTDYNESFASTSTTFVPLIPRGSSIETAHNVSMSLDDTTSKLLDYLFNDTVFNLDLSLKLNFAGAIPFQVSTNMTMPWGAPLYNFSIGQFSYNYLNLTHQELIIPISFENHSPYFSVDGLMRVEIYNDNGELLGSSVSDLSVPSHSGYDGQVETIVDVSKVTGSGEVHFYFETSAFSIGPVVMSYG
;
A
#
# COMPACT_ATOMS: atom_id res chain seq x y z
N MET A 1 -29.71 -23.94 -36.04
CA MET A 1 -29.56 -22.61 -35.38
C MET A 1 -30.40 -22.47 -34.13
N VAL A 2 -31.70 -22.72 -34.11
CA VAL A 2 -32.56 -22.51 -32.93
C VAL A 2 -32.12 -23.32 -31.70
N PHE A 3 -31.73 -24.59 -31.89
CA PHE A 3 -31.25 -25.44 -30.80
C PHE A 3 -29.96 -24.90 -30.16
N PHE A 4 -29.01 -24.47 -30.97
CA PHE A 4 -27.76 -23.86 -30.45
C PHE A 4 -28.04 -22.58 -29.66
N ALA A 5 -28.92 -21.72 -30.16
CA ALA A 5 -29.28 -20.49 -29.45
C ALA A 5 -29.94 -20.79 -28.09
N ALA A 6 -30.88 -21.75 -28.04
CA ALA A 6 -31.53 -22.11 -26.80
C ALA A 6 -30.56 -22.73 -25.77
N THR A 7 -29.68 -23.63 -26.21
CA THR A 7 -28.66 -24.23 -25.35
C THR A 7 -27.59 -23.26 -24.91
N SER A 8 -27.25 -22.28 -25.73
CA SER A 8 -26.32 -21.21 -25.37
C SER A 8 -26.90 -20.31 -24.29
N VAL A 9 -28.15 -19.88 -24.41
CA VAL A 9 -28.84 -19.10 -23.37
C VAL A 9 -28.92 -19.88 -22.06
N TYR A 10 -29.37 -21.15 -22.12
CA TYR A 10 -29.42 -21.99 -20.93
C TYR A 10 -28.05 -22.12 -20.26
N SER A 11 -27.02 -22.38 -21.05
CA SER A 11 -25.67 -22.55 -20.56
C SER A 11 -25.10 -21.24 -19.94
N ALA A 12 -25.34 -20.10 -20.56
CA ALA A 12 -24.93 -18.81 -20.03
C ALA A 12 -25.57 -18.51 -18.66
N LEU A 13 -26.83 -18.86 -18.47
CA LEU A 13 -27.54 -18.73 -17.18
C LEU A 13 -26.95 -19.62 -16.06
N ASN A 14 -26.20 -20.66 -16.43
CA ASN A 14 -25.54 -21.59 -15.51
C ASN A 14 -24.03 -21.28 -15.31
N VAL A 15 -23.55 -20.16 -15.80
CA VAL A 15 -22.22 -19.65 -15.48
C VAL A 15 -22.35 -18.62 -14.36
N LYS A 16 -21.65 -18.84 -13.27
CA LYS A 16 -21.53 -17.88 -12.15
C LYS A 16 -20.11 -17.38 -12.10
N MET A 17 -19.97 -16.06 -12.08
CA MET A 17 -18.67 -15.41 -11.92
C MET A 17 -18.80 -14.20 -11.02
N GLY A 18 -17.72 -13.88 -10.32
CA GLY A 18 -17.69 -12.70 -9.45
C GLY A 18 -16.31 -12.43 -8.90
N PHE A 19 -16.21 -11.26 -8.28
CA PHE A 19 -15.01 -10.80 -7.59
C PHE A 19 -15.21 -10.91 -6.08
N GLY A 20 -14.16 -11.34 -5.37
CA GLY A 20 -14.11 -11.27 -3.91
C GLY A 20 -13.71 -9.88 -3.43
N GLN A 21 -13.68 -9.70 -2.13
CA GLN A 21 -13.17 -8.46 -1.52
C GLN A 21 -11.68 -8.31 -1.81
N PRO A 22 -11.22 -7.15 -2.28
CA PRO A 22 -9.81 -6.88 -2.46
C PRO A 22 -9.07 -7.04 -1.12
N GLN A 23 -7.85 -7.57 -1.20
CA GLN A 23 -6.94 -7.70 -0.08
C GLN A 23 -5.67 -6.89 -0.39
N VAL A 24 -5.07 -6.31 0.64
CA VAL A 24 -3.83 -5.57 0.50
C VAL A 24 -2.74 -6.28 1.26
N PHE A 25 -1.62 -6.47 0.57
CA PHE A 25 -0.39 -7.02 1.15
C PHE A 25 0.74 -6.02 0.92
N LEU A 26 1.65 -5.97 1.87
CA LEU A 26 2.91 -5.26 1.72
C LEU A 26 4.02 -6.30 1.65
N SER A 27 4.87 -6.18 0.67
CA SER A 27 6.00 -7.09 0.50
C SER A 27 7.14 -6.39 -0.21
N SER A 28 8.31 -6.34 0.44
CA SER A 28 9.58 -5.89 -0.16
C SER A 28 9.48 -4.53 -0.86
N GLY A 29 8.82 -3.54 -0.25
CA GLY A 29 8.65 -2.21 -0.84
C GLY A 29 7.54 -2.10 -1.89
N PHE A 30 6.65 -3.10 -1.99
CA PHE A 30 5.48 -3.07 -2.87
C PHE A 30 4.18 -3.10 -2.08
N ILE A 31 3.23 -2.26 -2.48
CA ILE A 31 1.81 -2.42 -2.16
C ILE A 31 1.24 -3.38 -3.21
N ILE A 32 0.68 -4.50 -2.79
CA ILE A 32 0.05 -5.48 -3.67
C ILE A 32 -1.45 -5.51 -3.36
N ILE A 33 -2.26 -5.11 -4.33
CA ILE A 33 -3.72 -5.23 -4.27
C ILE A 33 -4.09 -6.54 -4.97
N SER A 34 -4.66 -7.48 -4.23
CA SER A 34 -5.09 -8.78 -4.72
C SER A 34 -6.60 -8.83 -4.83
N VAL A 35 -7.12 -9.04 -6.03
CA VAL A 35 -8.55 -9.14 -6.30
C VAL A 35 -8.89 -10.60 -6.60
N PRO A 36 -9.58 -11.31 -5.71
CA PRO A 36 -10.02 -12.69 -5.96
C PRO A 36 -11.06 -12.71 -7.07
N LEU A 37 -10.92 -13.67 -8.00
CA LEU A 37 -11.86 -13.97 -9.07
C LEU A 37 -12.33 -15.41 -8.91
N PHE A 38 -13.61 -15.65 -8.94
CA PHE A 38 -14.18 -16.99 -9.06
C PHE A 38 -15.04 -17.11 -10.30
N VAL A 39 -14.93 -18.25 -10.98
CA VAL A 39 -15.78 -18.63 -12.11
C VAL A 39 -16.22 -20.08 -11.92
N ASN A 40 -17.53 -20.30 -11.88
CA ASN A 40 -18.14 -21.61 -11.84
C ASN A 40 -18.93 -21.84 -13.14
N ASN A 41 -18.41 -22.73 -13.98
CA ASN A 41 -19.00 -23.06 -15.26
C ASN A 41 -19.82 -24.37 -15.17
N THR A 42 -21.04 -24.28 -14.67
CA THR A 42 -21.99 -25.42 -14.68
C THR A 42 -22.82 -25.48 -15.96
N GLY A 43 -22.42 -24.70 -16.97
CA GLY A 43 -23.05 -24.69 -18.30
C GLY A 43 -22.69 -25.90 -19.16
N LEU A 44 -23.21 -25.90 -20.38
CA LEU A 44 -23.02 -26.98 -21.37
C LEU A 44 -21.79 -26.76 -22.26
N TYR A 45 -21.21 -25.56 -22.26
CA TYR A 45 -20.11 -25.18 -23.11
C TYR A 45 -18.91 -24.72 -22.29
N ASP A 46 -17.73 -24.88 -22.87
CA ASP A 46 -16.48 -24.37 -22.30
C ASP A 46 -16.42 -22.83 -22.39
N LEU A 47 -15.73 -22.22 -21.43
CA LEU A 47 -15.34 -20.82 -21.50
C LEU A 47 -13.86 -20.76 -21.86
N SER A 48 -13.50 -19.92 -22.81
CA SER A 48 -12.11 -19.77 -23.26
C SER A 48 -11.65 -18.33 -23.24
N GLU A 49 -10.32 -18.15 -23.25
CA GLU A 49 -9.67 -16.83 -23.35
C GLU A 49 -10.15 -15.84 -22.29
N LEU A 50 -10.37 -16.33 -21.06
CA LEU A 50 -10.69 -15.45 -19.95
C LEU A 50 -9.51 -14.50 -19.69
N ASN A 51 -9.79 -13.22 -19.79
CA ASN A 51 -8.83 -12.14 -19.59
C ASN A 51 -9.41 -11.18 -18.56
N MET A 52 -8.76 -11.10 -17.40
CA MET A 52 -9.09 -10.16 -16.34
C MET A 52 -8.08 -9.01 -16.33
N THR A 53 -8.57 -7.80 -16.42
CA THR A 53 -7.77 -6.59 -16.28
C THR A 53 -8.25 -5.81 -15.06
N VAL A 54 -7.32 -5.38 -14.23
CA VAL A 54 -7.57 -4.48 -13.11
C VAL A 54 -6.73 -3.23 -13.32
N ALA A 55 -7.38 -2.08 -13.37
CA ALA A 55 -6.73 -0.77 -13.31
C ALA A 55 -7.00 -0.16 -11.93
N VAL A 56 -5.94 0.33 -11.29
CA VAL A 56 -5.99 1.02 -10.00
C VAL A 56 -5.62 2.47 -10.24
N THR A 57 -6.47 3.39 -9.80
CA THR A 57 -6.20 4.82 -9.80
C THR A 57 -6.44 5.41 -8.42
N ASP A 58 -5.74 6.48 -8.06
CA ASP A 58 -6.10 7.27 -6.90
C ASP A 58 -7.29 8.19 -7.20
N TYR A 59 -7.83 8.81 -6.15
CA TYR A 59 -8.98 9.72 -6.28
C TYR A 59 -8.75 10.89 -7.25
N ASN A 60 -7.50 11.35 -7.38
CA ASN A 60 -7.13 12.47 -8.24
C ASN A 60 -6.67 12.02 -9.64
N GLU A 61 -6.76 10.72 -9.97
CA GLU A 61 -6.23 10.12 -11.20
C GLU A 61 -4.73 10.43 -11.42
N SER A 62 -4.03 10.75 -10.34
CA SER A 62 -2.63 11.16 -10.37
C SER A 62 -1.67 9.98 -10.44
N PHE A 63 -2.17 8.79 -10.09
CA PHE A 63 -1.48 7.51 -10.17
C PHE A 63 -2.36 6.50 -10.91
N ALA A 64 -1.77 5.67 -11.76
CA ALA A 64 -2.45 4.56 -12.42
C ALA A 64 -1.52 3.35 -12.52
N SER A 65 -2.02 2.19 -12.15
CA SER A 65 -1.36 0.90 -12.37
C SER A 65 -2.36 -0.07 -12.99
N THR A 66 -1.91 -0.86 -13.96
CA THR A 66 -2.77 -1.83 -14.65
C THR A 66 -2.07 -3.18 -14.73
N SER A 67 -2.81 -4.23 -14.45
CA SER A 67 -2.34 -5.61 -14.57
C SER A 67 -3.38 -6.48 -15.25
N THR A 68 -2.94 -7.59 -15.84
CA THR A 68 -3.81 -8.52 -16.59
C THR A 68 -3.48 -9.97 -16.24
N THR A 69 -4.51 -10.77 -15.97
CA THR A 69 -4.42 -12.23 -15.80
C THR A 69 -5.19 -12.93 -16.90
N PHE A 70 -4.58 -13.96 -17.49
CA PHE A 70 -5.16 -14.75 -18.58
C PHE A 70 -5.35 -16.20 -18.18
N VAL A 71 -6.55 -16.75 -18.41
CA VAL A 71 -6.89 -18.18 -18.25
C VAL A 71 -7.37 -18.72 -19.59
N PRO A 72 -6.64 -19.66 -20.21
CA PRO A 72 -6.92 -20.09 -21.58
C PRO A 72 -8.23 -20.86 -21.74
N LEU A 73 -8.61 -21.68 -20.73
CA LEU A 73 -9.78 -22.54 -20.80
C LEU A 73 -10.34 -22.82 -19.42
N ILE A 74 -11.68 -22.75 -19.30
CA ILE A 74 -12.45 -23.22 -18.15
C ILE A 74 -13.47 -24.24 -18.70
N PRO A 75 -13.22 -25.54 -18.55
CA PRO A 75 -14.08 -26.57 -19.08
C PRO A 75 -15.50 -26.52 -18.49
N ARG A 76 -16.47 -27.02 -19.24
CA ARG A 76 -17.82 -27.22 -18.72
C ARG A 76 -17.80 -28.14 -17.49
N GLY A 77 -18.63 -27.84 -16.51
CA GLY A 77 -18.70 -28.58 -15.24
C GLY A 77 -17.54 -28.31 -14.29
N SER A 78 -16.67 -27.37 -14.58
CA SER A 78 -15.52 -27.00 -13.71
C SER A 78 -15.67 -25.62 -13.08
N SER A 79 -14.90 -25.40 -12.02
CA SER A 79 -14.75 -24.08 -11.40
C SER A 79 -13.28 -23.73 -11.26
N ILE A 80 -12.99 -22.45 -11.34
CA ILE A 80 -11.68 -21.90 -10.99
C ILE A 80 -11.85 -20.83 -9.92
N GLU A 81 -10.86 -20.75 -9.07
CA GLU A 81 -10.63 -19.63 -8.16
C GLU A 81 -9.20 -19.17 -8.34
N THR A 82 -8.99 -17.90 -8.58
CA THR A 82 -7.68 -17.31 -8.79
C THR A 82 -7.67 -15.90 -8.21
N ALA A 83 -6.48 -15.39 -7.95
CA ALA A 83 -6.31 -14.01 -7.52
C ALA A 83 -5.53 -13.24 -8.58
N HIS A 84 -5.98 -12.02 -8.85
CA HIS A 84 -5.30 -11.08 -9.72
C HIS A 84 -4.59 -10.04 -8.87
N ASN A 85 -3.29 -9.89 -9.06
CA ASN A 85 -2.46 -8.98 -8.27
C ASN A 85 -2.04 -7.76 -9.09
N VAL A 86 -2.27 -6.59 -8.53
CA VAL A 86 -1.71 -5.32 -9.01
C VAL A 86 -0.66 -4.86 -8.02
N SER A 87 0.58 -4.68 -8.48
CA SER A 87 1.70 -4.27 -7.64
C SER A 87 2.07 -2.82 -7.90
N MET A 88 2.32 -2.07 -6.83
CA MET A 88 2.77 -0.68 -6.86
C MET A 88 4.04 -0.58 -6.03
N SER A 89 5.15 -0.11 -6.63
CA SER A 89 6.43 0.04 -5.93
C SER A 89 6.42 1.29 -5.05
N LEU A 90 6.79 1.17 -3.79
CA LEU A 90 7.02 2.30 -2.88
C LEU A 90 8.42 2.93 -3.10
N ASP A 91 9.34 2.19 -3.72
CA ASP A 91 10.70 2.65 -4.01
C ASP A 91 10.78 3.56 -5.23
N ASP A 92 9.70 3.66 -6.01
CA ASP A 92 9.65 4.57 -7.13
C ASP A 92 9.61 6.01 -6.59
N THR A 93 10.75 6.70 -6.72
CA THR A 93 11.06 8.05 -6.21
C THR A 93 10.18 9.17 -6.76
N THR A 94 9.12 8.85 -7.43
CA THR A 94 8.07 9.81 -7.76
C THR A 94 7.31 10.13 -6.47
N SER A 95 7.40 11.37 -6.05
CA SER A 95 6.89 11.98 -4.80
C SER A 95 5.46 11.60 -4.38
N LYS A 96 4.68 10.97 -5.25
CA LYS A 96 3.26 10.62 -5.02
C LYS A 96 3.03 9.38 -4.17
N LEU A 97 3.92 8.37 -4.25
CA LEU A 97 3.77 7.17 -3.42
C LEU A 97 4.15 7.43 -1.97
N LEU A 98 5.07 8.37 -1.73
CA LEU A 98 5.38 8.85 -0.38
C LEU A 98 4.16 9.53 0.26
N ASP A 99 3.35 10.24 -0.53
CA ASP A 99 2.14 10.87 -0.03
C ASP A 99 1.17 9.86 0.59
N TYR A 100 1.09 8.64 0.07
CA TYR A 100 0.21 7.59 0.63
C TYR A 100 0.68 7.05 1.97
N LEU A 101 1.93 7.28 2.36
CA LEU A 101 2.40 6.94 3.70
C LEU A 101 1.94 7.96 4.75
N PHE A 102 1.68 9.21 4.34
CA PHE A 102 1.34 10.31 5.23
C PHE A 102 -0.10 10.81 5.09
N ASN A 103 -0.78 10.48 3.99
CA ASN A 103 -2.12 10.99 3.69
C ASN A 103 -3.08 9.85 3.34
N ASP A 104 -4.26 9.92 3.96
CA ASP A 104 -5.36 9.02 3.60
C ASP A 104 -5.83 9.30 2.18
N THR A 105 -6.23 8.24 1.48
CA THR A 105 -6.81 8.35 0.14
C THR A 105 -7.82 7.25 -0.13
N VAL A 106 -8.38 7.24 -1.33
CA VAL A 106 -9.26 6.18 -1.83
C VAL A 106 -8.72 5.73 -3.18
N PHE A 107 -8.47 4.44 -3.31
CA PHE A 107 -8.18 3.84 -4.61
C PHE A 107 -9.47 3.44 -5.32
N ASN A 108 -9.55 3.76 -6.61
CA ASN A 108 -10.58 3.28 -7.52
C ASN A 108 -10.01 2.08 -8.29
N LEU A 109 -10.73 0.98 -8.27
CA LEU A 109 -10.38 -0.25 -8.97
C LEU A 109 -11.38 -0.46 -10.10
N ASP A 110 -10.93 -0.32 -11.34
CA ASP A 110 -11.71 -0.65 -12.53
C ASP A 110 -11.39 -2.07 -12.97
N LEU A 111 -12.39 -2.94 -12.89
CA LEU A 111 -12.30 -4.36 -13.17
C LEU A 111 -12.97 -4.66 -14.50
N SER A 112 -12.26 -5.31 -15.40
CA SER A 112 -12.80 -5.77 -16.68
C SER A 112 -12.50 -7.24 -16.88
N LEU A 113 -13.52 -8.01 -17.19
CA LEU A 113 -13.43 -9.43 -17.50
C LEU A 113 -13.94 -9.66 -18.91
N LYS A 114 -13.10 -10.27 -19.76
CA LYS A 114 -13.44 -10.69 -21.11
C LYS A 114 -13.25 -12.19 -21.23
N LEU A 115 -14.12 -12.85 -21.97
CA LEU A 115 -14.00 -14.26 -22.30
C LEU A 115 -14.77 -14.60 -23.57
N ASN A 116 -14.47 -15.76 -24.15
CA ASN A 116 -15.28 -16.34 -25.23
C ASN A 116 -16.12 -17.50 -24.67
N PHE A 117 -17.42 -17.40 -24.86
CA PHE A 117 -18.39 -18.43 -24.52
C PHE A 117 -18.59 -19.36 -25.72
N ALA A 118 -18.57 -20.67 -25.50
CA ALA A 118 -18.68 -21.71 -26.55
C ALA A 118 -17.64 -21.53 -27.68
N GLY A 119 -16.48 -20.94 -27.38
CA GLY A 119 -15.40 -20.69 -28.36
C GLY A 119 -15.69 -19.65 -29.43
N ALA A 120 -16.87 -19.01 -29.44
CA ALA A 120 -17.28 -18.14 -30.53
C ALA A 120 -18.02 -16.86 -30.11
N ILE A 121 -18.61 -16.82 -28.91
CA ILE A 121 -19.44 -15.69 -28.48
C ILE A 121 -18.62 -14.87 -27.48
N PRO A 122 -18.16 -13.66 -27.86
CA PRO A 122 -17.42 -12.81 -26.94
C PRO A 122 -18.37 -12.26 -25.87
N PHE A 123 -17.89 -12.29 -24.64
CA PHE A 123 -18.57 -11.74 -23.47
C PHE A 123 -17.63 -10.82 -22.72
N GLN A 124 -18.14 -9.68 -22.30
CA GLN A 124 -17.39 -8.74 -21.48
C GLN A 124 -18.29 -8.20 -20.38
N VAL A 125 -17.72 -8.12 -19.18
CA VAL A 125 -18.33 -7.44 -18.04
C VAL A 125 -17.29 -6.52 -17.42
N SER A 126 -17.73 -5.34 -16.99
CA SER A 126 -16.89 -4.40 -16.26
C SER A 126 -17.64 -3.91 -15.03
N THR A 127 -16.91 -3.69 -13.96
CA THR A 127 -17.41 -3.08 -12.73
C THR A 127 -16.30 -2.23 -12.12
N ASN A 128 -16.69 -1.34 -11.24
CA ASN A 128 -15.76 -0.58 -10.42
C ASN A 128 -16.03 -0.82 -8.94
N MET A 129 -15.01 -0.63 -8.14
CA MET A 129 -15.11 -0.62 -6.69
C MET A 129 -14.11 0.39 -6.12
N THR A 130 -14.39 0.86 -4.92
CA THR A 130 -13.50 1.75 -4.19
C THR A 130 -12.88 0.99 -3.02
N MET A 131 -11.64 1.32 -2.73
CA MET A 131 -10.89 0.77 -1.61
C MET A 131 -10.30 1.91 -0.78
N PRO A 132 -10.72 2.09 0.47
CA PRO A 132 -10.12 3.09 1.33
C PRO A 132 -8.67 2.71 1.64
N TRP A 133 -7.80 3.71 1.60
CA TRP A 133 -6.42 3.61 2.02
C TRP A 133 -6.19 4.51 3.22
N GLY A 134 -5.83 3.93 4.36
CA GLY A 134 -5.39 4.66 5.55
C GLY A 134 -3.87 4.78 5.58
N ALA A 135 -3.37 5.99 5.74
CA ALA A 135 -1.94 6.26 5.81
C ALA A 135 -1.31 5.65 7.07
N PRO A 136 -0.19 4.90 6.95
CA PRO A 136 0.46 4.31 8.12
C PRO A 136 1.22 5.30 9.01
N LEU A 137 1.57 6.48 8.49
CA LEU A 137 2.27 7.55 9.21
C LEU A 137 1.46 8.85 9.18
N TYR A 138 0.13 8.75 9.32
CA TYR A 138 -0.77 9.90 9.30
C TYR A 138 -0.43 10.89 10.42
N ASN A 139 -0.47 12.20 10.13
CA ASN A 139 -0.13 13.27 11.08
C ASN A 139 1.28 13.13 11.70
N PHE A 140 2.24 12.52 10.97
CA PHE A 140 3.61 12.41 11.45
C PHE A 140 4.17 13.79 11.83
N SER A 141 4.60 13.92 13.09
CA SER A 141 5.08 15.18 13.64
C SER A 141 6.14 14.97 14.71
N ILE A 142 6.96 16.01 14.87
CA ILE A 142 7.91 16.13 15.99
C ILE A 142 7.41 17.21 16.96
N GLY A 143 7.52 16.91 18.25
CA GLY A 143 7.19 17.86 19.30
C GLY A 143 8.34 18.81 19.62
N GLN A 144 8.15 19.62 20.64
CA GLN A 144 9.18 20.55 21.10
C GLN A 144 10.35 19.76 21.72
N PHE A 145 11.57 20.09 21.29
CA PHE A 145 12.81 19.51 21.82
C PHE A 145 12.99 19.89 23.28
N SER A 146 13.49 18.94 24.07
CA SER A 146 13.93 19.17 25.43
C SER A 146 15.34 18.62 25.64
N TYR A 147 16.03 19.15 26.64
CA TYR A 147 17.44 18.86 26.86
C TYR A 147 17.66 18.52 28.33
N ASN A 148 18.36 17.41 28.59
CA ASN A 148 18.88 17.05 29.90
C ASN A 148 20.38 17.32 29.95
N TYR A 149 20.81 18.09 30.92
CA TYR A 149 22.23 18.39 31.12
C TYR A 149 22.98 17.16 31.67
N LEU A 150 23.97 16.69 30.94
CA LEU A 150 24.82 15.58 31.37
C LEU A 150 26.14 16.06 31.95
N ASN A 151 26.87 16.94 31.23
CA ASN A 151 28.13 17.55 31.65
C ASN A 151 28.43 18.80 30.82
N LEU A 152 29.65 19.41 31.00
CA LEU A 152 30.05 20.63 30.33
C LEU A 152 30.13 20.53 28.79
N THR A 153 30.23 19.34 28.22
CA THR A 153 30.44 19.12 26.78
C THR A 153 29.30 18.34 26.11
N HIS A 154 28.45 17.69 26.91
CA HIS A 154 27.39 16.85 26.36
C HIS A 154 26.06 17.09 27.06
N GLN A 155 24.99 17.02 26.28
CA GLN A 155 23.60 17.01 26.74
C GLN A 155 22.83 15.89 26.03
N GLU A 156 21.81 15.40 26.68
CA GLU A 156 20.84 14.49 26.09
C GLU A 156 19.74 15.32 25.44
N LEU A 157 19.53 15.09 24.15
CA LEU A 157 18.46 15.70 23.38
C LEU A 157 17.29 14.70 23.32
N ILE A 158 16.10 15.17 23.67
CA ILE A 158 14.87 14.40 23.64
C ILE A 158 13.93 15.01 22.63
N ILE A 159 13.51 14.20 21.65
CA ILE A 159 12.60 14.60 20.56
C ILE A 159 11.32 13.78 20.70
N PRO A 160 10.18 14.38 21.10
CA PRO A 160 8.89 13.74 21.03
C PRO A 160 8.48 13.50 19.57
N ILE A 161 7.91 12.34 19.29
CA ILE A 161 7.46 11.93 17.95
C ILE A 161 6.06 11.35 18.07
N SER A 162 5.16 11.77 17.19
CA SER A 162 3.81 11.21 17.14
C SER A 162 3.34 10.99 15.71
N PHE A 163 2.54 9.97 15.50
CA PHE A 163 1.80 9.67 14.28
C PHE A 163 0.67 8.69 14.55
N GLU A 164 -0.23 8.52 13.59
CA GLU A 164 -1.31 7.56 13.64
C GLU A 164 -1.20 6.56 12.48
N ASN A 165 -1.38 5.28 12.78
CA ASN A 165 -1.52 4.26 11.76
C ASN A 165 -2.99 4.10 11.40
N HIS A 166 -3.45 4.77 10.34
CA HIS A 166 -4.81 4.66 9.84
C HIS A 166 -5.03 3.42 8.96
N SER A 167 -3.95 2.70 8.61
CA SER A 167 -4.08 1.52 7.73
C SER A 167 -4.97 0.44 8.35
N PRO A 168 -6.01 -0.02 7.65
CA PRO A 168 -6.79 -1.16 8.08
C PRO A 168 -6.13 -2.51 7.75
N TYR A 169 -4.99 -2.50 7.04
CA TYR A 169 -4.42 -3.69 6.41
C TYR A 169 -3.18 -4.22 7.12
N PHE A 170 -2.45 -3.38 7.83
CA PHE A 170 -1.17 -3.78 8.44
C PHE A 170 -0.80 -2.90 9.63
N SER A 171 0.07 -3.45 10.49
CA SER A 171 0.77 -2.72 11.55
C SER A 171 2.07 -2.10 11.03
N VAL A 172 2.57 -1.07 11.71
CA VAL A 172 3.89 -0.48 11.48
C VAL A 172 4.84 -1.08 12.51
N ASP A 173 5.43 -2.23 12.17
CA ASP A 173 6.36 -2.96 13.02
C ASP A 173 7.76 -2.96 12.41
N GLY A 174 8.77 -2.59 13.20
CA GLY A 174 10.15 -2.54 12.74
C GLY A 174 11.01 -1.55 13.52
N LEU A 175 11.86 -0.83 12.81
CA LEU A 175 12.80 0.14 13.37
C LEU A 175 12.58 1.52 12.78
N MET A 176 12.73 2.53 13.63
CA MET A 176 12.86 3.93 13.23
C MET A 176 14.25 4.41 13.64
N ARG A 177 15.07 4.76 12.64
CA ARG A 177 16.37 5.40 12.86
C ARG A 177 16.22 6.90 12.66
N VAL A 178 16.78 7.68 13.58
CA VAL A 178 16.74 9.14 13.57
C VAL A 178 18.16 9.67 13.57
N GLU A 179 18.44 10.62 12.70
CA GLU A 179 19.70 11.36 12.61
C GLU A 179 19.39 12.84 12.72
N ILE A 180 20.17 13.56 13.52
CA ILE A 180 19.96 14.99 13.81
C ILE A 180 21.16 15.74 13.31
N TYR A 181 20.90 16.76 12.49
CA TYR A 181 21.92 17.61 11.89
C TYR A 181 21.73 19.06 12.32
N ASN A 182 22.84 19.78 12.48
CA ASN A 182 22.80 21.22 12.69
C ASN A 182 22.62 21.96 11.36
N ASP A 183 22.54 23.33 11.41
CA ASP A 183 22.39 24.20 10.24
C ASP A 183 23.60 24.18 9.28
N ASN A 184 24.75 23.66 9.74
CA ASN A 184 25.93 23.46 8.90
C ASN A 184 25.97 22.07 8.24
N GLY A 185 24.96 21.23 8.48
CA GLY A 185 24.90 19.85 7.98
C GLY A 185 25.80 18.88 8.74
N GLU A 186 26.26 19.23 9.96
CA GLU A 186 27.04 18.31 10.79
C GLU A 186 26.12 17.42 11.61
N LEU A 187 26.40 16.13 11.65
CA LEU A 187 25.67 15.15 12.46
C LEU A 187 25.91 15.46 13.95
N LEU A 188 24.83 15.76 14.67
CA LEU A 188 24.82 15.97 16.11
C LEU A 188 24.70 14.65 16.87
N GLY A 189 23.86 13.74 16.38
CA GLY A 189 23.61 12.47 17.00
C GLY A 189 22.66 11.60 16.21
N SER A 190 22.59 10.33 16.59
CA SER A 190 21.67 9.37 15.98
C SER A 190 21.12 8.42 17.03
N SER A 191 19.91 7.94 16.78
CA SER A 191 19.24 6.95 17.64
C SER A 191 18.43 5.97 16.80
N VAL A 192 18.13 4.80 17.39
CA VAL A 192 17.26 3.80 16.79
C VAL A 192 16.22 3.40 17.84
N SER A 193 14.97 3.36 17.42
CA SER A 193 13.84 2.97 18.27
C SER A 193 13.04 1.85 17.61
N ASP A 194 12.58 0.90 18.40
CA ASP A 194 11.63 -0.11 17.95
C ASP A 194 10.25 0.53 17.72
N LEU A 195 9.59 0.13 16.65
CA LEU A 195 8.22 0.48 16.33
C LEU A 195 7.31 -0.74 16.41
N SER A 196 6.17 -0.57 17.07
CA SER A 196 5.08 -1.56 17.04
C SER A 196 3.76 -0.80 17.18
N VAL A 197 3.19 -0.41 16.04
CA VAL A 197 1.99 0.41 15.97
C VAL A 197 0.91 -0.38 15.21
N PRO A 198 -0.03 -1.00 15.94
CA PRO A 198 -1.11 -1.76 15.32
C PRO A 198 -1.95 -0.92 14.35
N SER A 199 -2.69 -1.61 13.48
CA SER A 199 -3.74 -1.01 12.66
C SER A 199 -4.69 -0.16 13.49
N HIS A 200 -5.05 1.03 13.01
CA HIS A 200 -5.94 2.00 13.66
C HIS A 200 -5.49 2.43 15.08
N SER A 201 -4.20 2.55 15.29
CA SER A 201 -3.65 3.03 16.57
C SER A 201 -2.63 4.15 16.38
N GLY A 202 -2.38 4.90 17.45
CA GLY A 202 -1.38 5.96 17.47
C GLY A 202 -0.04 5.50 18.04
N TYR A 203 1.01 6.17 17.62
CA TYR A 203 2.33 6.18 18.23
C TYR A 203 2.55 7.52 18.91
N ASP A 204 2.95 7.48 20.18
CA ASP A 204 3.36 8.64 20.95
C ASP A 204 4.60 8.22 21.74
N GLY A 205 5.75 8.59 21.22
CA GLY A 205 7.05 8.17 21.73
C GLY A 205 8.06 9.29 21.75
N GLN A 206 9.28 8.95 22.11
CA GLN A 206 10.40 9.91 22.09
C GLN A 206 11.69 9.24 21.62
N VAL A 207 12.54 10.02 21.01
CA VAL A 207 13.90 9.64 20.65
C VAL A 207 14.86 10.40 21.52
N GLU A 208 15.81 9.68 22.11
CA GLU A 208 16.84 10.23 22.97
C GLU A 208 18.21 10.03 22.31
N THR A 209 19.03 11.09 22.29
CA THR A 209 20.39 11.01 21.78
C THR A 209 21.32 11.97 22.52
N ILE A 210 22.57 11.58 22.66
CA ILE A 210 23.59 12.44 23.30
C ILE A 210 24.23 13.28 22.21
N VAL A 211 24.24 14.60 22.42
CA VAL A 211 24.80 15.59 21.51
C VAL A 211 25.92 16.40 22.15
N ASP A 212 26.93 16.80 21.35
CA ASP A 212 27.99 17.72 21.74
C ASP A 212 27.43 19.13 21.74
N VAL A 213 27.43 19.80 22.91
CA VAL A 213 26.89 21.14 23.10
C VAL A 213 27.58 22.17 22.20
N SER A 214 28.87 21.98 21.87
CA SER A 214 29.61 22.89 21.00
C SER A 214 29.16 22.91 19.55
N LYS A 215 28.42 21.87 19.13
CA LYS A 215 27.91 21.73 17.75
C LYS A 215 26.43 22.07 17.61
N VAL A 216 25.70 22.20 18.73
CA VAL A 216 24.28 22.53 18.71
C VAL A 216 24.07 23.94 18.23
N THR A 217 23.23 24.11 17.21
CA THR A 217 22.78 25.39 16.66
C THR A 217 21.30 25.60 16.94
N GLY A 218 20.80 26.82 16.74
CA GLY A 218 19.39 27.13 16.99
C GLY A 218 18.42 26.53 16.00
N SER A 219 18.91 25.95 14.88
CA SER A 219 18.13 25.34 13.81
C SER A 219 18.87 24.15 13.18
N GLY A 220 18.17 23.35 12.38
CA GLY A 220 18.75 22.23 11.68
C GLY A 220 17.70 21.29 11.13
N GLU A 221 18.08 20.03 10.93
CA GLU A 221 17.22 19.01 10.34
C GLU A 221 17.25 17.73 11.16
N VAL A 222 16.09 17.05 11.22
CA VAL A 222 15.95 15.69 11.72
C VAL A 222 15.57 14.79 10.56
N HIS A 223 16.37 13.77 10.32
CA HIS A 223 16.19 12.80 9.24
C HIS A 223 15.67 11.50 9.83
N PHE A 224 14.49 11.07 9.40
CA PHE A 224 13.85 9.82 9.83
C PHE A 224 13.98 8.78 8.75
N TYR A 225 14.35 7.56 9.16
CA TYR A 225 14.40 6.37 8.32
C TYR A 225 13.54 5.30 8.96
N PHE A 226 12.61 4.76 8.20
CA PHE A 226 11.72 3.69 8.65
C PHE A 226 12.10 2.40 7.95
N GLU A 227 12.45 1.38 8.73
CA GLU A 227 12.75 0.02 8.28
C GLU A 227 11.73 -0.92 8.90
N THR A 228 10.58 -1.06 8.26
CA THR A 228 9.45 -1.85 8.77
C THR A 228 9.25 -3.12 7.96
N SER A 229 8.41 -4.02 8.45
CA SER A 229 7.97 -5.20 7.69
C SER A 229 7.16 -4.84 6.45
N ALA A 230 6.56 -3.64 6.44
CA ALA A 230 5.64 -3.15 5.43
C ALA A 230 6.35 -2.31 4.36
N PHE A 231 7.24 -1.40 4.77
CA PHE A 231 7.94 -0.47 3.89
C PHE A 231 9.31 -0.10 4.47
N SER A 232 10.22 0.33 3.59
CA SER A 232 11.50 0.93 3.97
C SER A 232 11.61 2.26 3.24
N ILE A 233 11.68 3.35 4.01
CA ILE A 233 11.75 4.71 3.47
C ILE A 233 12.71 5.57 4.29
N GLY A 234 13.23 6.62 3.66
CA GLY A 234 14.02 7.67 4.29
C GLY A 234 15.10 8.24 3.38
N PRO A 235 15.63 9.41 3.73
CA PRO A 235 15.20 10.21 4.87
C PRO A 235 13.88 10.95 4.64
N VAL A 236 13.01 10.94 5.64
CA VAL A 236 11.95 11.94 5.80
C VAL A 236 12.54 13.08 6.59
N VAL A 237 12.63 14.26 6.01
CA VAL A 237 13.35 15.40 6.59
C VAL A 237 12.36 16.36 7.21
N MET A 238 12.60 16.75 8.46
CA MET A 238 11.87 17.78 9.19
C MET A 238 12.83 18.82 9.74
N SER A 239 12.56 20.08 9.47
CA SER A 239 13.36 21.18 10.01
C SER A 239 12.95 21.52 11.45
N TYR A 240 13.91 21.97 12.25
CA TYR A 240 13.68 22.53 13.58
C TYR A 240 14.36 23.88 13.73
N GLY A 241 13.84 24.75 14.61
CA GLY A 241 14.38 26.09 14.89
C GLY A 241 13.34 27.18 14.87
#